data_cfce8f1ceba7b72a5754703110b1d2f8
#
_entry.id   cfce8f1ceba7b72a5754703110b1d2f8
#
_cell.length_a   1.000
_cell.length_b   1.000
_cell.length_c   1.000
_cell.angle_alpha   90.00
_cell.angle_beta   90.00
_cell.angle_gamma   90.00
#
_symmetry.space_group_name_H-M   'P 1'
#
loop_
_entity.id
_entity.type
_entity.pdbx_description
1 polymer ?
#
loop_
_entity_poly.entity_id
_entity_poly.type
_entity_poly.pdbx_seq_one_letter_code
_entity_poly.pdbx_strand_id
1 'polypeptide(L)'
;VLGLALIAFYSFFIAFELSRERRRALYSRTGAVALPTLYGGIFLIPVAMQVFIPNFFASHWLTVLALEAIIYAVGTAFIVLLMVKDHHVQFYRTAATTDSLTGLLNRGAFLEAARDLQIRRRARGQPVTLLMFDLDHFKSVNDRFGHATGDSVLRVFAKVASNSMRATDVLGRFGGEEFVAIVPEPMTGAVIVAE
;
A
#
# COMPACT_ATOMS: atom_id res chain seq x y z
N VAL A 1 6.35 41.96 2.40
CA VAL A 1 5.03 41.56 2.95
C VAL A 1 4.21 40.86 1.87
N LEU A 2 4.01 41.45 0.68
CA LEU A 2 3.17 40.87 -0.39
C LEU A 2 3.68 39.49 -0.83
N GLY A 3 5.00 39.31 -1.00
CA GLY A 3 5.60 38.03 -1.41
C GLY A 3 5.38 36.91 -0.39
N LEU A 4 5.49 37.21 0.92
CA LEU A 4 5.26 36.24 1.99
C LEU A 4 3.79 35.82 2.08
N ALA A 5 2.88 36.75 1.92
CA ALA A 5 1.46 36.46 1.88
C ALA A 5 1.09 35.57 0.67
N LEU A 6 1.74 35.78 -0.47
CA LEU A 6 1.58 34.95 -1.67
C LEU A 6 2.10 33.51 -1.43
N ILE A 7 3.24 33.34 -0.81
CA ILE A 7 3.80 32.02 -0.47
C ILE A 7 2.87 31.27 0.51
N ALA A 8 2.39 31.95 1.54
CA ALA A 8 1.41 31.38 2.47
C ALA A 8 0.13 30.93 1.75
N PHE A 9 -0.41 31.78 0.87
CA PHE A 9 -1.60 31.45 0.07
C PHE A 9 -1.37 30.21 -0.82
N TYR A 10 -0.24 30.16 -1.54
CA TYR A 10 0.09 29.00 -2.38
C TYR A 10 0.25 27.71 -1.55
N SER A 11 0.86 27.80 -0.39
CA SER A 11 1.04 26.65 0.51
C SER A 11 -0.29 26.09 0.99
N PHE A 12 -1.22 26.95 1.39
CA PHE A 12 -2.58 26.53 1.77
C PHE A 12 -3.37 25.99 0.58
N PHE A 13 -3.21 26.58 -0.61
CA PHE A 13 -3.85 26.09 -1.84
C PHE A 13 -3.38 24.68 -2.18
N ILE A 14 -2.07 24.41 -2.10
CA ILE A 14 -1.51 23.06 -2.32
C ILE A 14 -2.05 22.07 -1.28
N ALA A 15 -2.08 22.47 0.01
CA ALA A 15 -2.63 21.65 1.07
C ALA A 15 -4.11 21.28 0.81
N PHE A 16 -4.89 22.26 0.38
CA PHE A 16 -6.31 22.07 0.05
C PHE A 16 -6.49 21.12 -1.15
N GLU A 17 -5.73 21.30 -2.22
CA GLU A 17 -5.80 20.43 -3.42
C GLU A 17 -5.41 18.99 -3.08
N LEU A 18 -4.32 18.80 -2.32
CA LEU A 18 -3.89 17.48 -1.83
C LEU A 18 -4.92 16.83 -0.89
N SER A 19 -5.67 17.63 -0.14
CA SER A 19 -6.73 17.12 0.74
C SER A 19 -7.91 16.52 -0.03
N ARG A 20 -8.18 16.98 -1.24
CA ARG A 20 -9.27 16.50 -2.11
C ARG A 20 -8.96 15.16 -2.76
N GLU A 21 -7.71 14.79 -2.89
CA GLU A 21 -7.29 13.55 -3.56
C GLU A 21 -7.55 12.34 -2.67
N ARG A 22 -8.67 11.63 -2.88
CA ARG A 22 -9.12 10.48 -2.07
C ARG A 22 -8.37 9.17 -2.32
N ARG A 23 -7.51 9.08 -3.34
CA ARG A 23 -6.90 7.81 -3.81
C ARG A 23 -5.62 7.39 -3.08
N ARG A 24 -5.05 8.19 -2.19
CA ARG A 24 -3.80 7.89 -1.50
C ARG A 24 -4.03 7.26 -0.12
N ALA A 25 -3.09 6.40 0.30
CA ALA A 25 -3.10 5.81 1.65
C ALA A 25 -3.09 6.89 2.74
N LEU A 26 -3.79 6.64 3.85
CA LEU A 26 -4.08 7.65 4.90
C LEU A 26 -2.81 8.35 5.42
N TYR A 27 -1.72 7.62 5.63
CA TYR A 27 -0.46 8.16 6.17
C TYR A 27 0.29 9.08 5.21
N SER A 28 0.35 8.75 3.92
CA SER A 28 0.99 9.60 2.91
C SER A 28 0.20 10.89 2.67
N ARG A 29 -1.12 10.83 2.83
CA ARG A 29 -2.02 11.98 2.68
C ARG A 29 -1.89 12.96 3.85
N THR A 30 -1.84 12.49 5.10
CA THR A 30 -1.70 13.36 6.27
C THR A 30 -0.37 14.11 6.25
N GLY A 31 0.74 13.45 5.90
CA GLY A 31 2.04 14.10 5.75
C GLY A 31 2.08 15.13 4.61
N ALA A 32 1.51 14.78 3.46
CA ALA A 32 1.47 15.66 2.29
C ALA A 32 0.63 16.92 2.51
N VAL A 33 -0.42 16.85 3.34
CA VAL A 33 -1.26 18.01 3.69
C VAL A 33 -0.66 18.80 4.84
N ALA A 34 -0.13 18.13 5.86
CA ALA A 34 0.39 18.76 7.07
C ALA A 34 1.57 19.70 6.79
N LEU A 35 2.46 19.32 5.88
CA LEU A 35 3.69 20.07 5.63
C LEU A 35 3.45 21.42 4.94
N PRO A 36 2.70 21.51 3.84
CA PRO A 36 2.34 22.81 3.25
C PRO A 36 1.52 23.68 4.20
N THR A 37 0.66 23.06 5.05
CA THR A 37 -0.15 23.80 6.02
C THR A 37 0.71 24.44 7.10
N LEU A 38 1.65 23.68 7.68
CA LEU A 38 2.62 24.19 8.65
C LEU A 38 3.51 25.27 8.04
N TYR A 39 3.97 25.05 6.82
CA TYR A 39 4.81 26.00 6.10
C TYR A 39 4.06 27.33 5.84
N GLY A 40 2.83 27.25 5.33
CA GLY A 40 1.98 28.43 5.16
C GLY A 40 1.75 29.19 6.47
N GLY A 41 1.56 28.48 7.58
CA GLY A 41 1.43 29.04 8.92
C GLY A 41 2.69 29.80 9.39
N ILE A 42 3.86 29.23 9.18
CA ILE A 42 5.15 29.84 9.52
C ILE A 42 5.34 31.18 8.78
N PHE A 43 4.97 31.26 7.50
CA PHE A 43 5.06 32.51 6.74
C PHE A 43 4.07 33.60 7.16
N LEU A 44 2.98 33.24 7.83
CA LEU A 44 2.05 34.23 8.39
C LEU A 44 2.61 34.94 9.63
N ILE A 45 3.52 34.29 10.38
CA ILE A 45 4.12 34.88 11.58
C ILE A 45 4.89 36.16 11.25
N PRO A 46 5.86 36.20 10.31
CA PRO A 46 6.55 37.44 9.95
C PRO A 46 5.61 38.50 9.38
N VAL A 47 4.59 38.10 8.61
CA VAL A 47 3.59 39.03 8.10
C VAL A 47 2.82 39.72 9.24
N ALA A 48 2.39 38.95 10.25
CA ALA A 48 1.71 39.49 11.41
C ALA A 48 2.65 40.39 12.26
N MET A 49 3.88 39.96 12.49
CA MET A 49 4.87 40.72 13.27
C MET A 49 5.22 42.06 12.61
N GLN A 50 5.25 42.14 11.28
CA GLN A 50 5.49 43.38 10.55
C GLN A 50 4.40 44.43 10.83
N VAL A 51 3.16 43.97 11.08
CA VAL A 51 2.05 44.86 11.41
C VAL A 51 2.19 45.43 12.83
N PHE A 52 2.67 44.63 13.79
CA PHE A 52 2.75 45.00 15.20
C PHE A 52 4.08 45.66 15.62
N ILE A 53 5.19 45.30 14.95
CA ILE A 53 6.54 45.79 15.26
C ILE A 53 7.23 46.27 13.98
N PRO A 54 6.96 47.49 13.52
CA PRO A 54 7.61 48.07 12.35
C PRO A 54 9.15 48.06 12.54
N ASN A 55 9.91 47.61 11.55
CA ASN A 55 11.37 47.51 11.51
C ASN A 55 11.99 46.34 12.27
N PHE A 56 11.25 45.44 12.92
CA PHE A 56 11.85 44.24 13.54
C PHE A 56 12.63 43.40 12.54
N PHE A 57 12.15 43.26 11.32
CA PHE A 57 12.78 42.44 10.26
C PHE A 57 13.79 43.21 9.38
N ALA A 58 13.95 44.53 9.53
CA ALA A 58 14.77 45.30 8.61
C ALA A 58 16.27 44.86 8.57
N SER A 59 16.81 44.36 9.70
CA SER A 59 18.20 43.95 9.84
C SER A 59 18.43 42.42 9.68
N HIS A 60 17.40 41.58 9.91
CA HIS A 60 17.59 40.11 9.96
C HIS A 60 16.73 39.35 8.94
N TRP A 61 16.04 40.04 8.09
CA TRP A 61 15.13 39.51 7.10
C TRP A 61 15.75 38.43 6.19
N LEU A 62 16.95 38.66 5.64
CA LEU A 62 17.62 37.64 4.79
C LEU A 62 18.01 36.41 5.55
N THR A 63 18.41 36.53 6.81
CA THR A 63 18.78 35.40 7.68
C THR A 63 17.55 34.53 7.99
N VAL A 64 16.41 35.15 8.29
CA VAL A 64 15.15 34.45 8.56
C VAL A 64 14.69 33.68 7.33
N LEU A 65 14.69 34.34 6.15
CA LEU A 65 14.32 33.69 4.89
C LEU A 65 15.25 32.53 4.52
N ALA A 66 16.55 32.68 4.73
CA ALA A 66 17.51 31.61 4.45
C ALA A 66 17.27 30.40 5.36
N LEU A 67 17.02 30.64 6.65
CA LEU A 67 16.73 29.58 7.61
C LEU A 67 15.43 28.83 7.26
N GLU A 68 14.39 29.57 6.93
CA GLU A 68 13.10 28.99 6.50
C GLU A 68 13.25 28.16 5.22
N ALA A 69 14.01 28.65 4.22
CA ALA A 69 14.27 27.94 2.98
C ALA A 69 15.01 26.61 3.21
N ILE A 70 15.99 26.62 4.14
CA ILE A 70 16.73 25.40 4.50
C ILE A 70 15.81 24.39 5.20
N ILE A 71 15.03 24.81 6.17
CA ILE A 71 14.09 23.94 6.89
C ILE A 71 13.07 23.32 5.92
N TYR A 72 12.55 24.11 4.99
CA TYR A 72 11.63 23.62 3.97
C TYR A 72 12.28 22.63 3.03
N ALA A 73 13.49 22.94 2.52
CA ALA A 73 14.21 22.06 1.61
C ALA A 73 14.53 20.70 2.27
N VAL A 74 15.00 20.71 3.52
CA VAL A 74 15.27 19.49 4.27
C VAL A 74 13.99 18.70 4.56
N GLY A 75 12.93 19.38 4.96
CA GLY A 75 11.63 18.76 5.23
C GLY A 75 11.01 18.10 3.99
N THR A 76 11.04 18.79 2.85
CA THR A 76 10.53 18.24 1.58
C THR A 76 11.39 17.09 1.08
N ALA A 77 12.73 17.18 1.17
CA ALA A 77 13.62 16.10 0.80
C ALA A 77 13.36 14.84 1.66
N PHE A 78 13.16 15.01 2.96
CA PHE A 78 12.85 13.90 3.86
C PHE A 78 11.53 13.22 3.53
N ILE A 79 10.47 14.00 3.22
CA ILE A 79 9.17 13.44 2.83
C ILE A 79 9.25 12.72 1.48
N VAL A 80 9.95 13.28 0.50
CA VAL A 80 10.17 12.62 -0.79
C VAL A 80 10.91 11.30 -0.59
N LEU A 81 11.94 11.26 0.25
CA LEU A 81 12.66 10.03 0.60
C LEU A 81 11.75 8.98 1.25
N LEU A 82 10.88 9.37 2.17
CA LEU A 82 9.91 8.47 2.78
C LEU A 82 8.91 7.92 1.74
N MET A 83 8.39 8.78 0.86
CA MET A 83 7.48 8.36 -0.22
C MET A 83 8.16 7.39 -1.20
N VAL A 84 9.40 7.64 -1.59
CA VAL A 84 10.18 6.76 -2.46
C VAL A 84 10.43 5.43 -1.78
N LYS A 85 10.80 5.42 -0.50
CA LYS A 85 11.01 4.20 0.28
C LYS A 85 9.74 3.33 0.35
N ASP A 86 8.59 3.92 0.66
CA ASP A 86 7.32 3.20 0.70
C ASP A 86 6.92 2.64 -0.67
N HIS A 87 7.18 3.39 -1.73
CA HIS A 87 6.91 2.94 -3.10
C HIS A 87 7.83 1.77 -3.51
N HIS A 88 9.11 1.81 -3.17
CA HIS A 88 10.04 0.71 -3.42
C HIS A 88 9.66 -0.56 -2.65
N VAL A 89 9.31 -0.45 -1.37
CA VAL A 89 8.88 -1.61 -0.56
C VAL A 89 7.62 -2.26 -1.14
N GLN A 90 6.66 -1.46 -1.59
CA GLN A 90 5.46 -2.00 -2.25
C GLN A 90 5.78 -2.60 -3.62
N PHE A 91 6.66 -1.98 -4.40
CA PHE A 91 7.08 -2.51 -5.70
C PHE A 91 7.77 -3.87 -5.56
N TYR A 92 8.71 -4.04 -4.63
CA TYR A 92 9.35 -5.33 -4.37
C TYR A 92 8.41 -6.39 -3.81
N ARG A 93 7.42 -6.01 -3.01
CA ARG A 93 6.38 -6.92 -2.53
C ARG A 93 5.44 -7.39 -3.64
N THR A 94 5.16 -6.55 -4.64
CA THR A 94 4.33 -6.90 -5.80
C THR A 94 5.15 -7.59 -6.91
N ALA A 95 6.46 -7.37 -6.99
CA ALA A 95 7.33 -8.04 -7.95
C ALA A 95 7.55 -9.52 -7.61
N ALA A 96 7.46 -9.92 -6.32
CA ALA A 96 7.38 -11.32 -5.95
C ALA A 96 5.97 -11.84 -6.31
N THR A 97 5.88 -12.73 -7.27
CA THR A 97 4.59 -13.32 -7.70
C THR A 97 4.22 -14.55 -6.88
N THR A 98 5.17 -15.10 -6.12
CA THR A 98 5.00 -16.33 -5.36
C THR A 98 5.17 -16.10 -3.86
N ASP A 99 4.46 -16.90 -3.07
CA ASP A 99 4.66 -17.03 -1.63
C ASP A 99 5.97 -17.79 -1.36
N SER A 100 6.86 -17.21 -0.58
CA SER A 100 8.22 -17.74 -0.34
C SER A 100 8.25 -19.07 0.41
N LEU A 101 7.20 -19.39 1.18
CA LEU A 101 7.12 -20.63 1.95
C LEU A 101 6.60 -21.79 1.11
N THR A 102 5.55 -21.55 0.33
CA THR A 102 4.81 -22.61 -0.38
C THR A 102 5.10 -22.67 -1.87
N GLY A 103 5.68 -21.60 -2.46
CA GLY A 103 5.91 -21.51 -3.91
C GLY A 103 4.65 -21.24 -4.73
N LEU A 104 3.47 -21.21 -4.12
CA LEU A 104 2.22 -20.85 -4.77
C LEU A 104 2.17 -19.36 -5.12
N LEU A 105 1.19 -18.94 -5.93
CA LEU A 105 0.95 -17.52 -6.12
C LEU A 105 0.65 -16.85 -4.78
N ASN A 106 1.25 -15.70 -4.54
CA ASN A 106 0.86 -14.88 -3.40
C ASN A 106 -0.49 -14.19 -3.69
N ARG A 107 -1.08 -13.58 -2.67
CA ARG A 107 -2.39 -12.91 -2.75
C ARG A 107 -2.49 -11.94 -3.93
N GLY A 108 -1.44 -11.14 -4.19
CA GLY A 108 -1.45 -10.15 -5.27
C GLY A 108 -1.49 -10.80 -6.64
N ALA A 109 -0.58 -11.73 -6.90
CA ALA A 109 -0.49 -12.45 -8.16
C ALA A 109 -1.72 -13.36 -8.41
N PHE A 110 -2.27 -13.97 -7.36
CA PHE A 110 -3.51 -14.72 -7.47
C PHE A 110 -4.68 -13.84 -7.92
N LEU A 111 -4.88 -12.68 -7.30
CA LEU A 111 -5.97 -11.77 -7.66
C LEU A 111 -5.87 -11.28 -9.11
N GLU A 112 -4.66 -11.03 -9.58
CA GLU A 112 -4.41 -10.63 -10.97
C GLU A 112 -4.73 -11.78 -11.94
N ALA A 113 -4.20 -12.97 -11.70
CA ALA A 113 -4.47 -14.16 -12.51
C ALA A 113 -5.96 -14.56 -12.51
N ALA A 114 -6.62 -14.49 -11.34
CA ALA A 114 -8.04 -14.77 -11.19
C ALA A 114 -8.91 -13.79 -11.97
N ARG A 115 -8.57 -12.49 -11.92
CA ARG A 115 -9.26 -11.45 -12.67
C ARG A 115 -9.15 -11.69 -14.18
N ASP A 116 -7.96 -12.03 -14.66
CA ASP A 116 -7.75 -12.32 -16.07
C ASP A 116 -8.50 -13.56 -16.54
N LEU A 117 -8.53 -14.60 -15.71
CA LEU A 117 -9.32 -15.80 -15.96
C LEU A 117 -10.82 -15.47 -16.03
N GLN A 118 -11.32 -14.71 -15.06
CA GLN A 118 -12.73 -14.29 -15.01
C GLN A 118 -13.12 -13.47 -16.24
N ILE A 119 -12.30 -12.52 -16.68
CA ILE A 119 -12.58 -11.70 -17.88
C ILE A 119 -12.68 -12.58 -19.12
N ARG A 120 -11.69 -13.49 -19.33
CA ARG A 120 -11.67 -14.40 -20.49
C ARG A 120 -12.89 -15.34 -20.50
N ARG A 121 -13.29 -15.84 -19.34
CA ARG A 121 -14.41 -16.78 -19.21
C ARG A 121 -15.75 -16.07 -19.38
N ARG A 122 -15.91 -14.89 -18.79
CA ARG A 122 -17.12 -14.06 -18.93
C ARG A 122 -17.40 -13.70 -20.39
N ALA A 123 -16.36 -13.39 -21.18
CA ALA A 123 -16.51 -13.09 -22.60
C ALA A 123 -17.06 -14.29 -23.43
N ARG A 124 -16.93 -15.53 -22.89
CA ARG A 124 -17.41 -16.76 -23.52
C ARG A 124 -18.69 -17.29 -22.87
N GLY A 125 -19.29 -16.57 -21.92
CA GLY A 125 -20.46 -17.03 -21.15
C GLY A 125 -20.17 -18.26 -20.26
N GLN A 126 -18.90 -18.49 -19.91
CA GLN A 126 -18.47 -19.67 -19.17
C GLN A 126 -18.30 -19.35 -17.68
N PRO A 127 -18.78 -20.23 -16.78
CA PRO A 127 -18.66 -20.01 -15.35
C PRO A 127 -17.23 -20.18 -14.85
N VAL A 128 -16.96 -19.58 -13.70
CA VAL A 128 -15.78 -19.83 -12.86
C VAL A 128 -16.25 -20.03 -11.42
N THR A 129 -15.55 -20.89 -10.68
CA THR A 129 -15.83 -21.14 -9.26
C THR A 129 -14.59 -20.74 -8.44
N LEU A 130 -14.82 -20.03 -7.35
CA LEU A 130 -13.81 -19.69 -6.36
C LEU A 130 -13.92 -20.67 -5.21
N LEU A 131 -12.81 -21.30 -4.85
CA LEU A 131 -12.66 -22.19 -3.70
C LEU A 131 -11.80 -21.49 -2.67
N MET A 132 -12.19 -21.57 -1.42
CA MET A 132 -11.40 -21.07 -0.30
C MET A 132 -11.14 -22.21 0.66
N PHE A 133 -9.88 -22.39 1.06
CA PHE A 133 -9.44 -23.42 1.96
C PHE A 133 -8.82 -22.78 3.18
N ASP A 134 -9.16 -23.31 4.34
CA ASP A 134 -8.56 -22.94 5.62
C ASP A 134 -8.13 -24.22 6.33
N LEU A 135 -6.95 -24.24 6.96
CA LEU A 135 -6.46 -25.43 7.64
C LEU A 135 -6.99 -25.49 9.05
N ASP A 136 -7.90 -26.42 9.29
CA ASP A 136 -8.50 -26.62 10.59
C ASP A 136 -7.46 -26.84 11.69
N HIS A 137 -7.63 -26.13 12.80
CA HIS A 137 -6.77 -26.23 13.98
C HIS A 137 -5.28 -25.92 13.75
N PHE A 138 -4.92 -25.19 12.69
CA PHE A 138 -3.53 -24.89 12.37
C PHE A 138 -2.78 -24.19 13.52
N LYS A 139 -3.46 -23.31 14.24
CA LYS A 139 -2.90 -22.70 15.44
C LYS A 139 -2.49 -23.75 16.48
N SER A 140 -3.31 -24.78 16.70
CA SER A 140 -2.98 -25.86 17.62
C SER A 140 -1.73 -26.65 17.21
N VAL A 141 -1.51 -26.82 15.90
CA VAL A 141 -0.29 -27.43 15.36
C VAL A 141 0.93 -26.57 15.74
N ASN A 142 0.85 -25.25 15.50
CA ASN A 142 1.92 -24.32 15.86
C ASN A 142 2.21 -24.31 17.37
N ASP A 143 1.17 -24.22 18.18
CA ASP A 143 1.29 -24.14 19.64
C ASP A 143 1.88 -25.42 20.23
N ARG A 144 1.56 -26.59 19.66
CA ARG A 144 2.01 -27.91 20.17
C ARG A 144 3.37 -28.35 19.60
N PHE A 145 3.66 -28.03 18.33
CA PHE A 145 4.80 -28.60 17.60
C PHE A 145 5.77 -27.55 17.07
N GLY A 146 5.48 -26.27 17.30
CA GLY A 146 6.29 -25.15 16.87
C GLY A 146 6.05 -24.74 15.43
N HIS A 147 6.41 -23.48 15.10
CA HIS A 147 6.20 -22.87 13.78
C HIS A 147 6.90 -23.62 12.64
N ALA A 148 8.06 -24.25 12.88
CA ALA A 148 8.74 -25.03 11.84
C ALA A 148 7.91 -26.23 11.36
N THR A 149 7.14 -26.85 12.26
CA THR A 149 6.21 -27.94 11.94
C THR A 149 5.01 -27.37 11.18
N GLY A 150 4.45 -26.24 11.61
CA GLY A 150 3.39 -25.56 10.89
C GLY A 150 3.80 -25.17 9.46
N ASP A 151 4.99 -24.63 9.28
CA ASP A 151 5.56 -24.35 7.95
C ASP A 151 5.63 -25.60 7.06
N SER A 152 5.96 -26.74 7.65
CA SER A 152 6.01 -28.03 6.92
C SER A 152 4.61 -28.48 6.52
N VAL A 153 3.61 -28.32 7.39
CA VAL A 153 2.19 -28.60 7.07
C VAL A 153 1.73 -27.73 5.90
N LEU A 154 2.02 -26.42 5.92
CA LEU A 154 1.67 -25.51 4.81
C LEU A 154 2.30 -25.91 3.49
N ARG A 155 3.57 -26.35 3.50
CA ARG A 155 4.25 -26.86 2.27
C ARG A 155 3.62 -28.17 1.76
N VAL A 156 3.27 -29.06 2.67
CA VAL A 156 2.61 -30.33 2.29
C VAL A 156 1.24 -30.06 1.68
N PHE A 157 0.41 -29.22 2.31
CA PHE A 157 -0.88 -28.82 1.77
C PHE A 157 -0.73 -28.20 0.38
N ALA A 158 0.17 -27.21 0.23
CA ALA A 158 0.41 -26.55 -1.05
C ALA A 158 0.79 -27.54 -2.15
N LYS A 159 1.65 -28.52 -1.84
CA LYS A 159 2.06 -29.57 -2.78
C LYS A 159 0.90 -30.48 -3.17
N VAL A 160 0.10 -30.92 -2.19
CA VAL A 160 -1.05 -31.78 -2.47
C VAL A 160 -2.09 -31.02 -3.29
N ALA A 161 -2.45 -29.82 -2.88
CA ALA A 161 -3.38 -28.97 -3.60
C ALA A 161 -2.92 -28.71 -5.05
N SER A 162 -1.64 -28.35 -5.25
CA SER A 162 -1.09 -28.15 -6.60
C SER A 162 -1.18 -29.39 -7.48
N ASN A 163 -0.95 -30.57 -6.92
CA ASN A 163 -1.03 -31.81 -7.66
C ASN A 163 -2.48 -32.20 -8.05
N SER A 164 -3.45 -31.71 -7.29
CA SER A 164 -4.88 -31.92 -7.55
C SER A 164 -5.45 -30.92 -8.55
N MET A 165 -4.75 -29.80 -8.80
CA MET A 165 -5.18 -28.74 -9.71
C MET A 165 -4.77 -29.05 -11.17
N ARG A 166 -5.60 -28.58 -12.11
CA ARG A 166 -5.31 -28.65 -13.54
C ARG A 166 -4.47 -27.44 -13.98
N ALA A 167 -3.82 -27.54 -15.12
CA ALA A 167 -3.03 -26.44 -15.68
C ALA A 167 -3.86 -25.16 -15.99
N THR A 168 -5.19 -25.30 -16.05
CA THR A 168 -6.13 -24.19 -16.25
C THR A 168 -6.57 -23.51 -14.96
N ASP A 169 -6.32 -24.13 -13.83
CA ASP A 169 -6.72 -23.67 -12.52
C ASP A 169 -5.66 -22.74 -11.94
N VAL A 170 -6.07 -21.82 -11.10
CA VAL A 170 -5.16 -20.88 -10.44
C VAL A 170 -5.25 -21.12 -8.95
N LEU A 171 -4.10 -21.38 -8.30
CA LEU A 171 -3.99 -21.64 -6.87
C LEU A 171 -3.05 -20.62 -6.26
N GLY A 172 -3.41 -20.09 -5.09
CA GLY A 172 -2.62 -19.13 -4.34
C GLY A 172 -2.78 -19.24 -2.84
N ARG A 173 -1.82 -18.68 -2.11
CA ARG A 173 -1.90 -18.52 -0.66
C ARG A 173 -2.19 -17.06 -0.32
N PHE A 174 -3.25 -16.83 0.47
CA PHE A 174 -3.66 -15.47 0.86
C PHE A 174 -2.92 -14.96 2.09
N GLY A 175 -2.52 -15.85 2.98
CA GLY A 175 -1.77 -15.55 4.20
C GLY A 175 -2.08 -16.55 5.30
N GLY A 176 -1.23 -16.64 6.31
CA GLY A 176 -1.44 -17.59 7.40
C GLY A 176 -1.69 -19.02 6.90
N GLU A 177 -2.87 -19.54 7.19
CA GLU A 177 -3.37 -20.88 6.83
C GLU A 177 -4.40 -20.84 5.69
N GLU A 178 -4.65 -19.68 5.07
CA GLU A 178 -5.67 -19.48 4.04
C GLU A 178 -5.12 -19.70 2.64
N PHE A 179 -5.77 -20.58 1.86
CA PHE A 179 -5.47 -20.85 0.45
C PHE A 179 -6.71 -20.61 -0.39
N VAL A 180 -6.51 -20.23 -1.64
CA VAL A 180 -7.60 -19.89 -2.56
C VAL A 180 -7.31 -20.46 -3.94
N ALA A 181 -8.32 -21.06 -4.56
CA ALA A 181 -8.24 -21.50 -5.94
C ALA A 181 -9.39 -20.91 -6.77
N ILE A 182 -9.15 -20.66 -8.05
CA ILE A 182 -10.19 -20.36 -9.02
C ILE A 182 -10.12 -21.38 -10.15
N VAL A 183 -11.23 -22.07 -10.38
CA VAL A 183 -11.37 -23.11 -11.38
C VAL A 183 -12.34 -22.67 -12.48
N PRO A 184 -12.03 -22.95 -13.77
CA PRO A 184 -12.86 -22.55 -14.89
C PRO A 184 -14.02 -23.53 -15.13
N GLU A 185 -14.75 -23.90 -14.10
CA GLU A 185 -15.87 -24.84 -14.12
C GLU A 185 -17.05 -24.36 -13.27
N PRO A 186 -18.27 -24.88 -13.50
CA PRO A 186 -19.38 -24.64 -12.59
C PRO A 186 -19.14 -25.32 -11.24
N MET A 187 -19.84 -24.89 -10.21
CA MET A 187 -19.67 -25.34 -8.83
C MET A 187 -19.74 -26.88 -8.68
N THR A 188 -20.56 -27.57 -9.48
CA THR A 188 -20.66 -29.03 -9.50
C THR A 188 -19.38 -29.72 -9.93
N GLY A 189 -18.58 -29.13 -10.82
CA GLY A 189 -17.29 -29.65 -11.23
C GLY A 189 -16.17 -29.29 -10.26
N ALA A 190 -16.30 -28.18 -9.52
CA ALA A 190 -15.32 -27.73 -8.56
C ALA A 190 -15.27 -28.58 -7.28
N VAL A 191 -16.38 -29.20 -6.89
CA VAL A 191 -16.45 -30.10 -5.71
C VAL A 191 -15.52 -31.32 -5.91
N ILE A 192 -15.41 -31.86 -7.13
CA ILE A 192 -14.55 -33.01 -7.44
C ILE A 192 -13.05 -32.67 -7.27
N VAL A 193 -12.69 -31.39 -7.39
CA VAL A 193 -11.29 -30.93 -7.22
C VAL A 193 -10.95 -30.71 -5.74
N ALA A 194 -11.95 -30.48 -4.89
CA ALA A 194 -11.78 -30.19 -3.48
C ALA A 194 -11.80 -31.42 -2.57
N GLU A 195 -12.26 -32.57 -3.04
CA GLU A 195 -12.23 -33.88 -2.38
C GLU A 195 -10.87 -34.59 -2.60
#